data_88a6ba9e5e6d149babe42ce9d68acb48
#
_entry.id   88a6ba9e5e6d149babe42ce9d68acb48
#
_cell.length_a   1.000
_cell.length_b   1.000
_cell.length_c   1.000
_cell.angle_alpha   90.00
_cell.angle_beta   90.00
_cell.angle_gamma   90.00
#
_symmetry.space_group_name_H-M   'P 1'
#
loop_
_entity.id
_entity.type
_entity.pdbx_description
1 polymer ?
#
loop_
_entity_poly.entity_id
_entity_poly.type
_entity_poly.pdbx_seq_one_letter_code
_entity_poly.pdbx_strand_id
1 'polypeptide(L)'
;RADIPLSETVIKQAENYTYKLLKWYQYWQKPLPFVYISNGKEILFRDIRDANSSYQLLLQMHTPKEVAKMAGIKNEFAGLSYLSPKGLRKCQFEAVTELEKSFRRGEKRALMVLATGAGKTFTACMAAYRLLSYTPIRRVLFLVDRNNLGKQAEGEFGTFRLTETGEPFNTI
;
A
#
# COMPACT_ATOMS: atom_id res chain seq x y z
N ARG A 1 -22.83 23.09 -5.21
CA ARG A 1 -23.10 24.05 -6.31
C ARG A 1 -22.01 25.12 -6.27
N ALA A 2 -21.41 25.44 -7.40
CA ALA A 2 -20.23 26.31 -7.52
C ALA A 2 -20.41 27.75 -7.01
N ASP A 3 -21.62 28.19 -6.74
CA ASP A 3 -21.94 29.58 -6.39
C ASP A 3 -22.42 29.75 -4.94
N ILE A 4 -22.38 28.69 -4.13
CA ILE A 4 -22.78 28.78 -2.72
C ILE A 4 -21.53 29.07 -1.88
N PRO A 5 -21.53 30.15 -1.08
CA PRO A 5 -20.44 30.40 -0.13
C PRO A 5 -20.28 29.26 0.87
N LEU A 6 -19.06 29.00 1.28
CA LEU A 6 -18.74 28.00 2.30
C LEU A 6 -19.13 28.54 3.68
N SER A 7 -20.44 28.51 4.00
CA SER A 7 -21.02 29.00 5.24
C SER A 7 -20.68 28.11 6.45
N GLU A 8 -20.84 28.65 7.67
CA GLU A 8 -20.66 27.86 8.90
C GLU A 8 -21.53 26.61 8.95
N THR A 9 -22.73 26.65 8.36
CA THR A 9 -23.62 25.47 8.30
C THR A 9 -23.01 24.35 7.47
N VAL A 10 -22.39 24.68 6.33
CA VAL A 10 -21.69 23.72 5.47
C VAL A 10 -20.47 23.16 6.19
N ILE A 11 -19.73 23.99 6.90
CA ILE A 11 -18.58 23.59 7.70
C ILE A 11 -18.98 22.59 8.78
N LYS A 12 -19.98 22.90 9.59
CA LYS A 12 -20.50 22.00 10.64
C LYS A 12 -21.01 20.67 10.06
N GLN A 13 -21.66 20.72 8.90
CA GLN A 13 -22.10 19.50 8.21
C GLN A 13 -20.92 18.62 7.77
N ALA A 14 -19.87 19.20 7.20
CA ALA A 14 -18.68 18.49 6.77
C ALA A 14 -17.94 17.86 7.97
N GLU A 15 -17.81 18.57 9.08
CA GLU A 15 -17.23 18.03 10.32
C GLU A 15 -18.05 16.86 10.86
N ASN A 16 -19.37 16.92 10.83
CA ASN A 16 -20.22 15.81 11.26
C ASN A 16 -20.00 14.53 10.44
N TYR A 17 -19.62 14.64 9.17
CA TYR A 17 -19.31 13.46 8.35
C TYR A 17 -18.07 12.70 8.82
N THR A 18 -17.16 13.32 9.54
CA THR A 18 -15.99 12.64 10.09
C THR A 18 -16.35 11.63 11.18
N TYR A 19 -17.49 11.78 11.83
CA TYR A 19 -18.03 10.91 12.86
C TYR A 19 -19.06 9.90 12.33
N LYS A 20 -19.87 10.30 11.34
CA LYS A 20 -20.95 9.49 10.76
C LYS A 20 -20.43 8.64 9.61
N LEU A 21 -19.53 7.70 9.93
CA LEU A 21 -18.87 6.86 8.94
C LEU A 21 -19.72 5.63 8.56
N LEU A 22 -19.58 5.18 7.33
CA LEU A 22 -20.29 4.01 6.80
C LEU A 22 -19.82 2.73 7.52
N LYS A 23 -20.75 1.91 8.01
CA LYS A 23 -20.44 0.74 8.85
C LYS A 23 -19.64 -0.34 8.15
N TRP A 24 -19.74 -0.45 6.83
CA TRP A 24 -19.06 -1.47 6.02
C TRP A 24 -17.65 -1.08 5.56
N TYR A 25 -17.20 0.16 5.81
CA TYR A 25 -15.83 0.56 5.55
C TYR A 25 -14.94 0.34 6.77
N GLN A 26 -13.70 -0.07 6.52
CA GLN A 26 -12.66 -0.08 7.54
C GLN A 26 -11.97 1.29 7.55
N TYR A 27 -11.95 1.91 8.72
CA TYR A 27 -11.29 3.20 8.93
C TYR A 27 -10.11 3.01 9.86
N TRP A 28 -8.97 3.60 9.49
CA TRP A 28 -7.78 3.55 10.33
C TRP A 28 -7.89 4.40 11.60
N GLN A 29 -8.75 5.42 11.59
CA GLN A 29 -9.03 6.31 12.72
C GLN A 29 -10.47 6.82 12.66
N LYS A 30 -11.06 7.05 13.83
CA LYS A 30 -12.37 7.70 14.02
C LYS A 30 -12.26 8.71 15.15
N PRO A 31 -12.70 9.96 14.95
CA PRO A 31 -13.19 10.54 13.69
C PRO A 31 -12.09 10.59 12.62
N LEU A 32 -12.48 10.78 11.36
CA LEU A 32 -11.51 11.04 10.30
C LEU A 32 -10.85 12.39 10.55
N PRO A 33 -9.51 12.49 10.50
CA PRO A 33 -8.80 13.68 11.01
C PRO A 33 -8.82 14.88 10.08
N PHE A 34 -9.11 14.69 8.80
CA PHE A 34 -8.99 15.73 7.77
C PHE A 34 -10.34 16.07 7.17
N VAL A 35 -10.68 17.34 7.18
CA VAL A 35 -11.89 17.88 6.58
C VAL A 35 -11.52 18.71 5.35
N TYR A 36 -12.12 18.37 4.22
CA TYR A 36 -12.07 19.15 2.99
C TYR A 36 -13.47 19.61 2.61
N ILE A 37 -13.57 20.87 2.30
CA ILE A 37 -14.84 21.48 1.87
C ILE A 37 -14.56 22.27 0.60
N SER A 38 -15.34 22.06 -0.44
CA SER A 38 -15.19 22.79 -1.68
C SER A 38 -16.52 23.13 -2.32
N ASN A 39 -16.58 24.31 -2.93
CA ASN A 39 -17.67 24.74 -3.79
C ASN A 39 -17.28 24.75 -5.28
N GLY A 40 -16.10 24.20 -5.63
CA GLY A 40 -15.57 24.18 -6.98
C GLY A 40 -14.72 25.40 -7.35
N LYS A 41 -14.75 26.47 -6.56
CA LYS A 41 -13.90 27.67 -6.72
C LYS A 41 -12.84 27.74 -5.62
N GLU A 42 -13.23 27.34 -4.43
CA GLU A 42 -12.40 27.38 -3.23
C GLU A 42 -12.35 25.99 -2.61
N ILE A 43 -11.24 25.69 -1.95
CA ILE A 43 -11.02 24.46 -1.19
C ILE A 43 -10.55 24.87 0.20
N LEU A 44 -11.35 24.55 1.21
CA LEU A 44 -10.97 24.71 2.60
C LEU A 44 -10.52 23.37 3.18
N PHE A 45 -9.45 23.42 3.94
CA PHE A 45 -8.88 22.26 4.62
C PHE A 45 -8.68 22.54 6.11
N ARG A 46 -8.96 21.52 6.94
CA ARG A 46 -8.66 21.55 8.37
C ARG A 46 -8.23 20.17 8.86
N ASP A 47 -7.19 20.13 9.69
CA ASP A 47 -6.84 18.97 10.51
C ASP A 47 -7.54 19.12 11.86
N ILE A 48 -8.57 18.31 12.13
CA ILE A 48 -9.39 18.41 13.34
C ILE A 48 -8.75 17.72 14.56
N ARG A 49 -7.57 17.12 14.43
CA ARG A 49 -6.81 16.59 15.57
C ARG A 49 -6.28 17.71 16.47
N ASP A 50 -5.98 18.85 15.88
CA ASP A 50 -5.65 20.06 16.63
C ASP A 50 -6.91 20.91 16.81
N ALA A 51 -7.37 20.99 18.05
CA ALA A 51 -8.56 21.78 18.42
C ALA A 51 -8.41 23.28 18.06
N ASN A 52 -7.19 23.79 18.06
CA ASN A 52 -6.87 25.18 17.74
C ASN A 52 -6.67 25.45 16.24
N SER A 53 -6.70 24.41 15.42
CA SER A 53 -6.52 24.57 13.96
C SER A 53 -7.71 25.32 13.36
N SER A 54 -7.41 26.23 12.43
CA SER A 54 -8.40 26.93 11.61
C SER A 54 -8.47 26.34 10.21
N TYR A 55 -9.55 26.63 9.49
CA TYR A 55 -9.64 26.29 8.08
C TYR A 55 -8.63 27.10 7.25
N GLN A 56 -7.90 26.40 6.40
CA GLN A 56 -6.91 26.95 5.48
C GLN A 56 -7.44 26.88 4.05
N LEU A 57 -7.26 27.94 3.29
CA LEU A 57 -7.55 27.95 1.86
C LEU A 57 -6.44 27.21 1.11
N LEU A 58 -6.81 26.23 0.31
CA LEU A 58 -5.88 25.50 -0.55
C LEU A 58 -6.06 25.90 -2.02
N LEU A 59 -4.96 25.96 -2.75
CA LEU A 59 -4.98 26.13 -4.20
C LEU A 59 -5.38 24.83 -4.93
N GLN A 60 -5.04 23.68 -4.33
CA GLN A 60 -5.38 22.34 -4.84
C GLN A 60 -5.54 21.35 -3.70
N MET A 61 -6.25 20.25 -3.95
CA MET A 61 -6.37 19.14 -3.02
C MET A 61 -5.01 18.48 -2.78
N HIS A 62 -4.75 18.07 -1.54
CA HIS A 62 -3.59 17.23 -1.24
C HIS A 62 -3.66 15.90 -1.99
N THR A 63 -2.51 15.44 -2.46
CA THR A 63 -2.39 14.11 -3.05
C THR A 63 -2.57 13.02 -2.00
N PRO A 64 -2.93 11.77 -2.36
CA PRO A 64 -3.01 10.66 -1.42
C PRO A 64 -1.72 10.44 -0.61
N LYS A 65 -0.56 10.72 -1.22
CA LYS A 65 0.76 10.62 -0.56
C LYS A 65 0.93 11.68 0.53
N GLU A 66 0.51 12.91 0.26
CA GLU A 66 0.56 14.00 1.24
C GLU A 66 -0.42 13.75 2.39
N VAL A 67 -1.64 13.30 2.08
CA VAL A 67 -2.64 12.92 3.09
C VAL A 67 -2.09 11.80 3.98
N ALA A 68 -1.49 10.75 3.40
CA ALA A 68 -0.88 9.66 4.15
C ALA A 68 0.26 10.16 5.05
N LYS A 69 1.11 11.08 4.55
CA LYS A 69 2.18 11.70 5.35
C LYS A 69 1.63 12.50 6.53
N MET A 70 0.64 13.34 6.31
CA MET A 70 -0.03 14.13 7.36
C MET A 70 -0.72 13.22 8.39
N ALA A 71 -1.30 12.12 7.93
CA ALA A 71 -1.93 11.11 8.78
C ALA A 71 -0.92 10.30 9.61
N GLY A 72 0.38 10.42 9.34
CA GLY A 72 1.41 9.58 9.95
C GLY A 72 1.35 8.12 9.46
N ILE A 73 0.65 7.85 8.36
CA ILE A 73 0.58 6.52 7.76
C ILE A 73 1.87 6.27 7.02
N LYS A 74 2.69 5.43 7.58
CA LYS A 74 3.88 4.91 6.90
C LYS A 74 3.45 3.81 5.94
N ASN A 75 3.40 4.12 4.65
CA ASN A 75 3.24 3.07 3.64
C ASN A 75 4.60 2.40 3.44
N GLU A 76 4.84 1.34 4.18
CA GLU A 76 6.09 0.55 4.13
C GLU A 76 6.35 -0.02 2.72
N PHE A 77 5.30 -0.14 1.91
CA PHE A 77 5.36 -0.70 0.56
C PHE A 77 5.40 0.36 -0.54
N ALA A 78 5.53 1.64 -0.20
CA ALA A 78 5.60 2.73 -1.19
C ALA A 78 6.82 2.63 -2.11
N GLY A 79 7.89 1.97 -1.64
CA GLY A 79 9.11 1.75 -2.42
C GLY A 79 9.03 0.65 -3.47
N LEU A 80 7.98 -0.19 -3.46
CA LEU A 80 7.81 -1.22 -4.48
C LEU A 80 7.64 -0.57 -5.86
N SER A 81 8.68 -0.66 -6.68
CA SER A 81 8.71 -0.14 -8.04
C SER A 81 7.84 -0.99 -8.97
N TYR A 82 7.65 -0.50 -10.19
CA TYR A 82 7.00 -1.30 -11.24
C TYR A 82 7.73 -2.64 -11.44
N LEU A 83 6.99 -3.74 -11.47
CA LEU A 83 7.52 -5.06 -11.82
C LEU A 83 7.44 -5.20 -13.35
N SER A 84 8.58 -5.46 -13.99
CA SER A 84 8.61 -5.79 -15.41
C SER A 84 8.11 -7.22 -15.64
N PRO A 85 7.29 -7.49 -16.66
CA PRO A 85 6.90 -8.85 -17.01
C PRO A 85 8.03 -9.64 -17.69
N LYS A 86 9.15 -9.00 -18.04
CA LYS A 86 10.25 -9.62 -18.78
C LYS A 86 10.85 -10.78 -17.96
N GLY A 87 10.91 -11.97 -18.57
CA GLY A 87 11.45 -13.17 -17.94
C GLY A 87 10.51 -13.85 -16.94
N LEU A 88 9.31 -13.31 -16.71
CA LEU A 88 8.29 -13.91 -15.88
C LEU A 88 7.21 -14.60 -16.73
N ARG A 89 6.73 -15.75 -16.24
CA ARG A 89 5.48 -16.30 -16.76
C ARG A 89 4.32 -15.39 -16.36
N LYS A 90 3.27 -15.31 -17.18
CA LYS A 90 2.09 -14.49 -16.91
C LYS A 90 1.54 -14.70 -15.49
N CYS A 91 1.37 -15.95 -15.08
CA CYS A 91 0.85 -16.29 -13.74
C CYS A 91 1.77 -15.82 -12.59
N GLN A 92 3.08 -15.82 -12.79
CA GLN A 92 4.05 -15.34 -11.80
C GLN A 92 3.99 -13.82 -11.69
N PHE A 93 3.98 -13.12 -12.81
CA PHE A 93 3.83 -11.67 -12.87
C PHE A 93 2.53 -11.21 -12.20
N GLU A 94 1.39 -11.82 -12.56
CA GLU A 94 0.10 -11.51 -11.97
C GLU A 94 0.09 -11.77 -10.46
N ALA A 95 0.61 -12.92 -10.01
CA ALA A 95 0.65 -13.28 -8.59
C ALA A 95 1.46 -12.27 -7.75
N VAL A 96 2.66 -11.89 -8.20
CA VAL A 96 3.50 -10.91 -7.48
C VAL A 96 2.85 -9.53 -7.52
N THR A 97 2.32 -9.11 -8.67
CA THR A 97 1.68 -7.80 -8.82
C THR A 97 0.47 -7.65 -7.89
N GLU A 98 -0.40 -8.66 -7.84
CA GLU A 98 -1.58 -8.63 -6.98
C GLU A 98 -1.22 -8.74 -5.49
N LEU A 99 -0.20 -9.51 -5.14
CA LEU A 99 0.36 -9.54 -3.78
C LEU A 99 0.82 -8.14 -3.36
N GLU A 100 1.61 -7.46 -4.17
CA GLU A 100 2.09 -6.12 -3.87
C GLU A 100 0.98 -5.08 -3.80
N LYS A 101 -0.03 -5.19 -4.64
CA LYS A 101 -1.23 -4.35 -4.55
C LYS A 101 -1.95 -4.57 -3.22
N SER A 102 -2.06 -5.82 -2.75
CA SER A 102 -2.69 -6.12 -1.46
C SER A 102 -1.93 -5.50 -0.30
N PHE A 103 -0.60 -5.57 -0.30
CA PHE A 103 0.24 -4.91 0.71
C PHE A 103 0.07 -3.38 0.70
N ARG A 104 0.01 -2.76 -0.48
CA ARG A 104 -0.24 -1.31 -0.58
C ARG A 104 -1.61 -0.90 -0.05
N ARG A 105 -2.61 -1.80 -0.07
CA ARG A 105 -3.92 -1.58 0.56
C ARG A 105 -3.93 -1.81 2.07
N GLY A 106 -2.79 -2.25 2.64
CA GLY A 106 -2.68 -2.55 4.07
C GLY A 106 -3.20 -3.94 4.47
N GLU A 107 -3.41 -4.82 3.50
CA GLU A 107 -3.78 -6.21 3.77
C GLU A 107 -2.63 -6.94 4.47
N LYS A 108 -2.94 -7.64 5.55
CA LYS A 108 -1.93 -8.37 6.34
C LYS A 108 -1.78 -9.84 5.94
N ARG A 109 -2.63 -10.32 5.06
CA ARG A 109 -2.68 -11.71 4.60
C ARG A 109 -3.01 -11.74 3.13
N ALA A 110 -2.34 -12.61 2.39
CA ALA A 110 -2.63 -12.88 1.00
C ALA A 110 -2.49 -14.38 0.70
N LEU A 111 -3.28 -14.88 -0.23
CA LEU A 111 -3.18 -16.23 -0.72
C LEU A 111 -2.85 -16.19 -2.21
N MET A 112 -1.74 -16.82 -2.59
CA MET A 112 -1.38 -17.02 -3.99
C MET A 112 -1.60 -18.49 -4.36
N VAL A 113 -2.43 -18.76 -5.35
CA VAL A 113 -2.70 -20.11 -5.86
C VAL A 113 -2.07 -20.25 -7.23
N LEU A 114 -1.11 -21.15 -7.33
CA LEU A 114 -0.36 -21.43 -8.57
C LEU A 114 -0.40 -22.93 -8.86
N ALA A 115 -0.60 -23.29 -10.12
CA ALA A 115 -0.61 -24.69 -10.56
C ALA A 115 0.75 -25.37 -10.30
N THR A 116 0.76 -26.69 -10.26
CA THR A 116 2.00 -27.48 -10.21
C THR A 116 2.85 -27.18 -11.45
N GLY A 117 4.15 -26.97 -11.28
CA GLY A 117 5.05 -26.61 -12.38
C GLY A 117 5.01 -25.13 -12.80
N ALA A 118 4.14 -24.30 -12.20
CA ALA A 118 4.10 -22.86 -12.50
C ALA A 118 5.27 -22.05 -11.93
N GLY A 119 6.16 -22.66 -11.15
CA GLY A 119 7.30 -22.00 -10.51
C GLY A 119 6.93 -21.28 -9.21
N LYS A 120 6.19 -21.96 -8.32
CA LYS A 120 5.78 -21.42 -7.02
C LYS A 120 6.95 -20.89 -6.20
N THR A 121 8.02 -21.66 -6.08
CA THR A 121 9.21 -21.29 -5.30
C THR A 121 9.88 -20.05 -5.90
N PHE A 122 10.06 -20.02 -7.22
CA PHE A 122 10.59 -18.84 -7.92
C PHE A 122 9.72 -17.59 -7.68
N THR A 123 8.39 -17.73 -7.72
CA THR A 123 7.45 -16.62 -7.44
C THR A 123 7.61 -16.12 -6.00
N ALA A 124 7.79 -17.03 -5.04
CA ALA A 124 8.04 -16.68 -3.65
C ALA A 124 9.42 -16.00 -3.47
N CYS A 125 10.47 -16.47 -4.16
CA CYS A 125 11.78 -15.82 -4.18
C CYS A 125 11.69 -14.40 -4.73
N MET A 126 11.00 -14.21 -5.85
CA MET A 126 10.78 -12.88 -6.46
C MET A 126 10.06 -11.94 -5.48
N ALA A 127 8.97 -12.39 -4.85
CA ALA A 127 8.25 -11.59 -3.87
C ALA A 127 9.13 -11.23 -2.66
N ALA A 128 9.87 -12.18 -2.11
CA ALA A 128 10.78 -11.97 -0.99
C ALA A 128 11.91 -10.98 -1.36
N TYR A 129 12.54 -11.17 -2.52
CA TYR A 129 13.57 -10.25 -3.04
C TYR A 129 13.05 -8.83 -3.11
N ARG A 130 11.89 -8.63 -3.72
CA ARG A 130 11.32 -7.30 -3.87
C ARG A 130 10.96 -6.64 -2.55
N LEU A 131 10.41 -7.42 -1.61
CA LEU A 131 10.13 -6.92 -0.26
C LEU A 131 11.40 -6.46 0.46
N LEU A 132 12.47 -7.26 0.41
CA LEU A 132 13.74 -6.93 1.06
C LEU A 132 14.48 -5.76 0.39
N SER A 133 14.40 -5.66 -0.95
CA SER A 133 15.11 -4.63 -1.71
C SER A 133 14.40 -3.28 -1.74
N TYR A 134 13.07 -3.26 -1.80
CA TYR A 134 12.29 -2.04 -2.06
C TYR A 134 11.41 -1.58 -0.90
N THR A 135 11.49 -2.25 0.25
CA THR A 135 10.73 -1.89 1.45
C THR A 135 11.63 -1.85 2.70
N PRO A 136 11.16 -1.31 3.83
CA PRO A 136 11.88 -1.38 5.10
C PRO A 136 11.96 -2.78 5.71
N ILE A 137 11.35 -3.79 5.11
CA ILE A 137 11.40 -5.18 5.59
C ILE A 137 12.84 -5.67 5.54
N ARG A 138 13.32 -6.28 6.64
CA ARG A 138 14.67 -6.78 6.80
C ARG A 138 14.78 -8.30 6.87
N ARG A 139 13.69 -8.98 7.11
CA ARG A 139 13.65 -10.44 7.28
C ARG A 139 12.37 -11.01 6.69
N VAL A 140 12.51 -12.14 6.01
CA VAL A 140 11.40 -12.95 5.51
C VAL A 140 11.54 -14.34 6.12
N LEU A 141 10.49 -14.85 6.74
CA LEU A 141 10.45 -16.22 7.25
C LEU A 141 9.71 -17.09 6.22
N PHE A 142 10.43 -18.06 5.67
CA PHE A 142 9.88 -19.04 4.74
C PHE A 142 9.58 -20.36 5.47
N LEU A 143 8.30 -20.69 5.60
CA LEU A 143 7.87 -21.92 6.29
C LEU A 143 7.45 -22.98 5.27
N VAL A 144 7.95 -24.18 5.47
CA VAL A 144 7.61 -25.37 4.67
C VAL A 144 7.22 -26.53 5.59
N ASP A 145 6.36 -27.40 5.09
CA ASP A 145 5.87 -28.57 5.84
C ASP A 145 6.83 -29.79 5.81
N ARG A 146 7.79 -29.80 4.89
CA ARG A 146 8.74 -30.93 4.68
C ARG A 146 10.17 -30.45 4.49
N ASN A 147 11.11 -31.17 5.10
CA ASN A 147 12.55 -30.83 5.03
C ASN A 147 13.13 -30.80 3.61
N ASN A 148 12.69 -31.68 2.71
CA ASN A 148 13.15 -31.71 1.33
C ASN A 148 12.68 -30.46 0.55
N LEU A 149 11.50 -29.91 0.85
CA LEU A 149 11.02 -28.64 0.28
C LEU A 149 11.83 -27.45 0.82
N GLY A 150 12.27 -27.50 2.08
CA GLY A 150 13.17 -26.51 2.66
C GLY A 150 14.50 -26.43 1.91
N LYS A 151 15.16 -27.58 1.69
CA LYS A 151 16.42 -27.65 0.93
C LYS A 151 16.26 -27.21 -0.52
N GLN A 152 15.14 -27.57 -1.16
CA GLN A 152 14.84 -27.11 -2.51
C GLN A 152 14.66 -25.58 -2.55
N ALA A 153 13.92 -25.03 -1.61
CA ALA A 153 13.72 -23.58 -1.50
C ALA A 153 15.06 -22.86 -1.26
N GLU A 154 15.90 -23.35 -0.34
CA GLU A 154 17.23 -22.82 -0.08
C GLU A 154 18.10 -22.80 -1.36
N GLY A 155 18.09 -23.88 -2.13
CA GLY A 155 18.79 -23.95 -3.42
C GLY A 155 18.24 -22.92 -4.43
N GLU A 156 16.92 -22.78 -4.51
CA GLU A 156 16.27 -21.80 -5.40
C GLU A 156 16.60 -20.36 -4.98
N PHE A 157 16.58 -20.03 -3.68
CA PHE A 157 17.00 -18.73 -3.16
C PHE A 157 18.48 -18.46 -3.45
N GLY A 158 19.36 -19.45 -3.30
CA GLY A 158 20.80 -19.32 -3.58
C GLY A 158 21.12 -19.10 -5.07
N THR A 159 20.33 -19.70 -5.95
CA THR A 159 20.50 -19.56 -7.41
C THR A 159 19.67 -18.46 -8.03
N PHE A 160 18.75 -17.88 -7.27
CA PHE A 160 17.86 -16.81 -7.76
C PHE A 160 18.67 -15.65 -8.32
N ARG A 161 18.27 -15.19 -9.48
CA ARG A 161 18.77 -13.96 -10.11
C ARG A 161 17.60 -13.13 -10.55
N LEU A 162 17.68 -11.83 -10.33
CA LEU A 162 16.67 -10.92 -10.84
C LEU A 162 16.69 -10.95 -12.37
N THR A 163 15.54 -11.19 -12.99
CA THR A 163 15.44 -11.35 -14.46
C THR A 163 15.82 -10.10 -15.24
N GLU A 164 15.77 -8.93 -14.59
CA GLU A 164 16.05 -7.64 -15.23
C GLU A 164 17.54 -7.27 -15.17
N THR A 165 18.19 -7.51 -14.05
CA THR A 165 19.56 -7.06 -13.77
C THR A 165 20.56 -8.20 -13.60
N GLY A 166 20.09 -9.45 -13.43
CA GLY A 166 20.94 -10.60 -13.11
C GLY A 166 21.49 -10.59 -11.67
N GLU A 167 21.04 -9.64 -10.83
CA GLU A 167 21.51 -9.53 -9.45
C GLU A 167 21.13 -10.75 -8.61
N PRO A 168 22.08 -11.27 -7.81
CA PRO A 168 21.83 -12.40 -6.92
C PRO A 168 20.95 -12.00 -5.74
N PHE A 169 20.20 -12.97 -5.22
CA PHE A 169 19.59 -12.85 -3.91
C PHE A 169 20.71 -13.01 -2.87
N ASN A 170 21.14 -11.90 -2.28
CA ASN A 170 22.09 -11.95 -1.18
C ASN A 170 21.35 -12.42 0.07
N THR A 171 21.42 -13.70 0.37
CA THR A 171 21.06 -14.23 1.69
C THR A 171 22.06 -13.65 2.70
N ILE A 172 21.52 -12.84 3.59
CA ILE A 172 22.24 -12.34 4.77
C ILE A 172 22.17 -13.41 5.86
#